data_811f851d90049bce37ce8ba87eb97134
#
_entry.id   811f851d90049bce37ce8ba87eb97134
#
_cell.length_a   1.000
_cell.length_b   1.000
_cell.length_c   1.000
_cell.angle_alpha   90.00
_cell.angle_beta   90.00
_cell.angle_gamma   90.00
#
_symmetry.space_group_name_H-M   'P 1'
#
loop_
_entity.id
_entity.type
_entity.pdbx_description
1 polymer ?
#
loop_
_entity_poly.entity_id
_entity_poly.type
_entity_poly.pdbx_seq_one_letter_code
_entity_poly.pdbx_strand_id
1 'polypeptide(L)'
;MAETETVETPAPAPKSKSKAAPAFAASNVFDMPKFDMPKFEMPSAFREMAEKGIAMAKDNYDKMKSTAEEATDVLEETYSTASKGCSGYGLKVIEAGRANANATFDLMTELLGAKSYAEVVELSTGFMRKQFDAVTAQAKDLTEEAQKVCTDTAEPIKESFTSAFNKAA
;
A
#
# COMPACT_ATOMS: atom_id res chain seq x y z
N MET A 1 32.43 -9.23 43.33
CA MET A 1 31.37 -10.13 42.95
C MET A 1 30.48 -9.36 41.98
N ALA A 2 30.67 -9.56 40.69
CA ALA A 2 29.97 -8.91 39.61
C ALA A 2 29.17 -10.00 38.93
N GLU A 3 27.86 -9.97 39.10
CA GLU A 3 26.91 -10.84 38.34
C GLU A 3 26.66 -10.20 36.99
N THR A 4 27.17 -10.85 35.97
CA THR A 4 26.86 -10.56 34.57
C THR A 4 25.50 -11.15 34.22
N GLU A 5 24.47 -10.31 34.15
CA GLU A 5 23.19 -10.69 33.56
C GLU A 5 23.35 -10.90 32.07
N THR A 6 23.24 -12.17 31.68
CA THR A 6 23.20 -12.61 30.29
C THR A 6 21.84 -12.21 29.71
N VAL A 7 21.82 -11.25 28.79
CA VAL A 7 20.63 -10.92 27.99
C VAL A 7 20.33 -12.11 27.08
N GLU A 8 19.30 -12.84 27.41
CA GLU A 8 18.77 -13.95 26.64
C GLU A 8 18.11 -13.42 25.36
N THR A 9 18.71 -13.70 24.24
CA THR A 9 18.17 -13.42 22.90
C THR A 9 16.91 -14.28 22.71
N PRO A 10 15.74 -13.71 22.39
CA PRO A 10 14.57 -14.52 22.12
C PRO A 10 14.77 -15.35 20.87
N ALA A 11 14.56 -16.65 20.99
CA ALA A 11 14.63 -17.63 19.92
C ALA A 11 13.67 -17.28 18.77
N PRO A 12 14.03 -17.58 17.52
CA PRO A 12 13.17 -17.35 16.38
C PRO A 12 11.91 -18.21 16.48
N ALA A 13 10.76 -17.58 16.28
CA ALA A 13 9.45 -18.20 16.23
C ALA A 13 9.46 -19.40 15.24
N PRO A 14 8.74 -20.50 15.55
CA PRO A 14 8.68 -21.64 14.70
C PRO A 14 8.05 -21.26 13.36
N LYS A 15 8.79 -21.52 12.28
CA LYS A 15 8.28 -21.42 10.91
C LYS A 15 7.03 -22.29 10.82
N SER A 16 5.87 -21.66 10.80
CA SER A 16 4.62 -22.26 10.41
C SER A 16 4.87 -22.97 9.06
N LYS A 17 4.90 -24.29 9.09
CA LYS A 17 4.80 -25.11 7.89
C LYS A 17 3.42 -24.79 7.30
N SER A 18 3.39 -23.89 6.34
CA SER A 18 2.30 -23.74 5.42
C SER A 18 2.04 -25.14 4.87
N LYS A 19 0.98 -25.77 5.36
CA LYS A 19 0.44 -27.01 4.84
C LYS A 19 0.04 -26.66 3.41
N ALA A 20 0.87 -27.10 2.46
CA ALA A 20 0.59 -26.96 1.05
C ALA A 20 -0.86 -27.34 0.83
N ALA A 21 -1.64 -26.41 0.29
CA ALA A 21 -2.92 -26.75 -0.29
C ALA A 21 -2.67 -27.95 -1.22
N PRO A 22 -3.52 -28.98 -1.20
CA PRO A 22 -3.34 -30.08 -2.13
C PRO A 22 -3.31 -29.45 -3.52
N ALA A 23 -2.17 -29.55 -4.19
CA ALA A 23 -2.10 -29.37 -5.62
C ALA A 23 -3.16 -30.33 -6.17
N PHE A 24 -4.26 -29.76 -6.59
CA PHE A 24 -5.25 -30.49 -7.38
C PHE A 24 -4.51 -30.84 -8.64
N ALA A 25 -3.89 -32.03 -8.60
CA ALA A 25 -3.18 -32.59 -9.71
C ALA A 25 -4.22 -32.68 -10.83
N ALA A 26 -4.10 -31.79 -11.80
CA ALA A 26 -4.80 -31.83 -13.06
C ALA A 26 -4.23 -32.98 -13.93
N SER A 27 -4.14 -34.15 -13.37
CA SER A 27 -3.80 -35.37 -14.06
C SER A 27 -4.74 -36.43 -13.52
N ASN A 28 -5.65 -36.83 -14.38
CA ASN A 28 -6.52 -38.00 -14.31
C ASN A 28 -8.04 -37.73 -14.26
N VAL A 29 -8.52 -36.52 -14.51
CA VAL A 29 -9.98 -36.33 -14.70
C VAL A 29 -10.43 -36.70 -16.13
N PHE A 30 -9.48 -37.05 -17.02
CA PHE A 30 -9.80 -37.44 -18.40
C PHE A 30 -9.43 -38.89 -18.75
N ASP A 31 -9.20 -39.75 -17.77
CA ASP A 31 -9.24 -41.21 -18.00
C ASP A 31 -10.67 -41.69 -17.80
N MET A 32 -11.55 -41.16 -18.63
CA MET A 32 -12.87 -41.76 -18.81
C MET A 32 -12.63 -43.12 -19.44
N PRO A 33 -13.14 -44.22 -18.83
CA PRO A 33 -13.17 -45.50 -19.51
C PRO A 33 -13.79 -45.30 -20.87
N LYS A 34 -13.16 -45.81 -21.91
CA LYS A 34 -13.74 -45.87 -23.26
C LYS A 34 -15.02 -46.66 -23.17
N PHE A 35 -16.07 -45.97 -22.76
CA PHE A 35 -17.41 -46.45 -22.99
C PHE A 35 -17.61 -46.43 -24.49
N ASP A 36 -17.69 -47.62 -25.09
CA ASP A 36 -18.10 -47.83 -26.44
C ASP A 36 -19.55 -47.34 -26.56
N MET A 37 -19.69 -46.03 -26.69
CA MET A 37 -21.00 -45.42 -26.88
C MET A 37 -21.47 -45.80 -28.27
N PRO A 38 -22.65 -46.44 -28.37
CA PRO A 38 -23.31 -46.60 -29.67
C PRO A 38 -23.36 -45.22 -30.31
N LYS A 39 -23.08 -45.14 -31.62
CA LYS A 39 -23.15 -43.92 -32.42
C LYS A 39 -24.58 -43.35 -32.34
N PHE A 40 -24.81 -42.67 -31.23
CA PHE A 40 -25.97 -41.80 -31.09
C PHE A 40 -25.69 -40.60 -31.98
N GLU A 41 -26.35 -40.47 -33.10
CA GLU A 41 -26.35 -39.26 -33.90
C GLU A 41 -26.92 -38.15 -33.01
N MET A 42 -26.06 -37.43 -32.34
CA MET A 42 -26.47 -36.29 -31.55
C MET A 42 -27.08 -35.25 -32.47
N PRO A 43 -28.30 -34.81 -32.18
CA PRO A 43 -28.94 -33.76 -32.98
C PRO A 43 -28.00 -32.55 -33.10
N SER A 44 -27.92 -31.97 -34.29
CA SER A 44 -27.05 -30.82 -34.59
C SER A 44 -27.23 -29.69 -33.60
N ALA A 45 -28.44 -29.52 -33.07
CA ALA A 45 -28.75 -28.55 -31.98
C ALA A 45 -27.99 -28.79 -30.69
N PHE A 46 -27.66 -30.04 -30.33
CA PHE A 46 -26.92 -30.36 -29.13
C PHE A 46 -25.42 -30.04 -29.28
N ARG A 47 -24.86 -30.24 -30.47
CA ARG A 47 -23.48 -29.84 -30.81
C ARG A 47 -23.34 -28.31 -30.76
N GLU A 48 -24.28 -27.59 -31.35
CA GLU A 48 -24.28 -26.13 -31.37
C GLU A 48 -24.40 -25.56 -29.97
N MET A 49 -25.22 -26.17 -29.11
CA MET A 49 -25.35 -25.77 -27.70
C MET A 49 -24.07 -26.05 -26.90
N ALA A 50 -23.39 -27.17 -27.14
CA ALA A 50 -22.13 -27.51 -26.52
C ALA A 50 -20.99 -26.57 -26.98
N GLU A 51 -20.92 -26.23 -28.26
CA GLU A 51 -19.97 -25.29 -28.82
C GLU A 51 -20.18 -23.88 -28.24
N LYS A 52 -21.42 -23.40 -28.14
CA LYS A 52 -21.76 -22.14 -27.50
C LYS A 52 -21.41 -22.14 -26.02
N GLY A 53 -21.65 -23.26 -25.31
CA GLY A 53 -21.27 -23.40 -23.90
C GLY A 53 -19.77 -23.34 -23.69
N ILE A 54 -18.97 -23.98 -24.54
CA ILE A 54 -17.51 -23.92 -24.49
C ILE A 54 -17.01 -22.52 -24.85
N ALA A 55 -17.59 -21.85 -25.84
CA ALA A 55 -17.24 -20.48 -26.20
C ALA A 55 -17.53 -19.52 -25.04
N MET A 56 -18.72 -19.62 -24.44
CA MET A 56 -19.05 -18.80 -23.24
C MET A 56 -18.12 -19.08 -22.05
N ALA A 57 -17.73 -20.34 -21.83
CA ALA A 57 -16.81 -20.70 -20.77
C ALA A 57 -15.41 -20.11 -21.00
N LYS A 58 -14.93 -20.09 -22.25
CA LYS A 58 -13.67 -19.45 -22.62
C LYS A 58 -13.74 -17.94 -22.43
N ASP A 59 -14.79 -17.29 -22.93
CA ASP A 59 -14.99 -15.86 -22.79
C ASP A 59 -15.06 -15.44 -21.32
N ASN A 60 -15.74 -16.22 -20.48
CA ASN A 60 -15.80 -15.97 -19.05
C ASN A 60 -14.44 -16.17 -18.37
N TYR A 61 -13.69 -17.19 -18.78
CA TYR A 61 -12.34 -17.42 -18.27
C TYR A 61 -11.40 -16.25 -18.64
N ASP A 62 -11.43 -15.82 -19.90
CA ASP A 62 -10.58 -14.72 -20.38
C ASP A 62 -10.95 -13.40 -19.68
N LYS A 63 -12.25 -13.14 -19.48
CA LYS A 63 -12.71 -11.98 -18.70
C LYS A 63 -12.25 -12.05 -17.25
N MET A 64 -12.36 -13.22 -16.61
CA MET A 64 -11.96 -13.41 -15.23
C MET A 64 -10.45 -13.25 -15.07
N LYS A 65 -9.66 -13.75 -16.04
CA LYS A 65 -8.21 -13.58 -16.09
C LYS A 65 -7.83 -12.09 -16.23
N SER A 66 -8.42 -11.41 -17.20
CA SER A 66 -8.19 -9.97 -17.44
C SER A 66 -8.56 -9.14 -16.20
N THR A 67 -9.68 -9.44 -15.54
CA THR A 67 -10.09 -8.75 -14.31
C THR A 67 -9.09 -9.00 -13.15
N ALA A 68 -8.56 -10.22 -13.05
CA ALA A 68 -7.56 -10.55 -12.03
C ALA A 68 -6.21 -9.85 -12.29
N GLU A 69 -5.81 -9.76 -13.56
CA GLU A 69 -4.62 -9.01 -13.98
C GLU A 69 -4.79 -7.50 -13.66
N GLU A 70 -5.90 -6.90 -14.08
CA GLU A 70 -6.23 -5.50 -13.78
C GLU A 70 -6.26 -5.23 -12.26
N ALA A 71 -6.82 -6.13 -11.46
CA ALA A 71 -6.83 -6.00 -10.00
C ALA A 71 -5.42 -6.06 -9.40
N THR A 72 -4.54 -6.88 -9.96
CA THR A 72 -3.15 -6.98 -9.52
C THR A 72 -2.38 -5.71 -9.85
N ASP A 73 -2.55 -5.18 -11.05
CA ASP A 73 -1.91 -3.92 -11.48
C ASP A 73 -2.35 -2.75 -10.60
N VAL A 74 -3.65 -2.65 -10.30
CA VAL A 74 -4.18 -1.61 -9.40
C VAL A 74 -3.61 -1.73 -7.98
N LEU A 75 -3.47 -2.95 -7.47
CA LEU A 75 -2.84 -3.19 -6.16
C LEU A 75 -1.37 -2.78 -6.15
N GLU A 76 -0.62 -3.10 -7.21
CA GLU A 76 0.80 -2.74 -7.34
C GLU A 76 0.96 -1.22 -7.40
N GLU A 77 0.16 -0.55 -8.24
CA GLU A 77 0.17 0.90 -8.37
C GLU A 77 -0.21 1.60 -7.07
N THR A 78 -1.29 1.15 -6.42
CA THR A 78 -1.75 1.68 -5.13
C THR A 78 -0.67 1.52 -4.06
N TYR A 79 -0.04 0.34 -3.97
CA TYR A 79 1.02 0.09 -3.01
C TYR A 79 2.26 0.95 -3.28
N SER A 80 2.67 1.07 -4.53
CA SER A 80 3.81 1.91 -4.94
C SER A 80 3.57 3.37 -4.60
N THR A 81 2.38 3.89 -4.93
CA THR A 81 1.99 5.28 -4.66
C THR A 81 1.89 5.56 -3.17
N ALA A 82 1.23 4.67 -2.40
CA ALA A 82 1.15 4.79 -0.95
C ALA A 82 2.54 4.76 -0.29
N SER A 83 3.41 3.84 -0.70
CA SER A 83 4.77 3.72 -0.16
C SER A 83 5.62 4.97 -0.42
N LYS A 84 5.56 5.50 -1.65
CA LYS A 84 6.24 6.76 -2.00
C LYS A 84 5.68 7.94 -1.22
N GLY A 85 4.37 8.04 -1.14
CA GLY A 85 3.69 9.11 -0.41
C GLY A 85 4.00 9.09 1.09
N CYS A 86 3.95 7.93 1.74
CA CYS A 86 4.33 7.78 3.14
C CYS A 86 5.81 8.14 3.38
N SER A 87 6.71 7.74 2.47
CA SER A 87 8.13 8.10 2.56
C SER A 87 8.34 9.61 2.41
N GLY A 88 7.67 10.24 1.46
CA GLY A 88 7.73 11.70 1.25
C GLY A 88 7.22 12.46 2.46
N TYR A 89 6.07 12.05 3.02
CA TYR A 89 5.53 12.61 4.24
C TYR A 89 6.50 12.47 5.42
N GLY A 90 7.08 11.28 5.60
CA GLY A 90 8.06 11.02 6.65
C GLY A 90 9.29 11.92 6.55
N LEU A 91 9.81 12.15 5.34
CA LEU A 91 10.93 13.07 5.12
C LEU A 91 10.58 14.50 5.51
N LYS A 92 9.38 14.99 5.16
CA LYS A 92 8.91 16.34 5.56
C LYS A 92 8.78 16.47 7.08
N VAL A 93 8.30 15.44 7.77
CA VAL A 93 8.25 15.43 9.26
C VAL A 93 9.65 15.54 9.85
N ILE A 94 10.62 14.79 9.32
CA ILE A 94 12.02 14.85 9.77
C ILE A 94 12.62 16.23 9.48
N GLU A 95 12.35 16.81 8.34
CA GLU A 95 12.83 18.15 7.95
C GLU A 95 12.26 19.23 8.88
N ALA A 96 10.97 19.19 9.16
CA ALA A 96 10.34 20.08 10.13
C ALA A 96 10.96 19.94 11.54
N GLY A 97 11.16 18.71 11.99
CA GLY A 97 11.83 18.44 13.26
C GLY A 97 13.26 18.98 13.32
N ARG A 98 14.02 18.82 12.24
CA ARG A 98 15.39 19.35 12.11
C ARG A 98 15.39 20.89 12.13
N ALA A 99 14.47 21.52 11.39
CA ALA A 99 14.36 22.97 11.37
C ALA A 99 14.04 23.54 12.77
N ASN A 100 13.11 22.90 13.48
CA ASN A 100 12.75 23.31 14.84
C ASN A 100 13.91 23.10 15.84
N ALA A 101 14.64 22.00 15.72
CA ALA A 101 15.84 21.75 16.55
C ALA A 101 16.91 22.81 16.30
N ASN A 102 17.22 23.11 15.04
CA ASN A 102 18.20 24.14 14.69
C ASN A 102 17.79 25.50 15.23
N ALA A 103 16.52 25.91 15.03
CA ALA A 103 16.02 27.17 15.57
C ALA A 103 16.16 27.27 17.11
N THR A 104 16.00 26.14 17.83
CA THR A 104 16.18 26.08 19.27
C THR A 104 17.65 26.22 19.65
N PHE A 105 18.56 25.59 18.91
CA PHE A 105 20.01 25.77 19.15
C PHE A 105 20.48 27.19 18.83
N ASP A 106 19.93 27.81 17.78
CA ASP A 106 20.23 29.20 17.45
C ASP A 106 19.80 30.13 18.59
N LEU A 107 18.57 29.97 19.12
CA LEU A 107 18.11 30.71 20.29
C LEU A 107 19.03 30.51 21.50
N MET A 108 19.46 29.27 21.80
CA MET A 108 20.37 29.00 22.89
C MET A 108 21.69 29.76 22.73
N THR A 109 22.22 29.78 21.50
CA THR A 109 23.44 30.49 21.17
C THR A 109 23.30 32.00 21.39
N GLU A 110 22.18 32.57 20.93
CA GLU A 110 21.86 33.99 21.12
C GLU A 110 21.68 34.35 22.60
N LEU A 111 21.01 33.49 23.39
CA LEU A 111 20.82 33.70 24.83
C LEU A 111 22.13 33.66 25.62
N LEU A 112 23.08 32.80 25.22
CA LEU A 112 24.41 32.77 25.84
C LEU A 112 25.23 34.05 25.58
N GLY A 113 24.91 34.76 24.49
CA GLY A 113 25.51 36.04 24.15
C GLY A 113 24.82 37.26 24.76
N ALA A 114 23.64 37.09 25.36
CA ALA A 114 22.82 38.18 25.87
C ALA A 114 23.48 38.88 27.06
N LYS A 115 23.52 40.20 27.04
CA LYS A 115 24.20 41.03 28.05
C LYS A 115 23.23 41.59 29.07
N SER A 116 21.94 41.51 28.85
CA SER A 116 20.92 42.05 29.75
C SER A 116 19.66 41.18 29.80
N TYR A 117 18.93 41.26 30.89
CA TYR A 117 17.66 40.57 31.05
C TYR A 117 16.64 41.04 30.03
N ALA A 118 16.65 42.32 29.67
CA ALA A 118 15.73 42.84 28.62
C ALA A 118 16.00 42.19 27.27
N GLU A 119 17.24 41.95 26.90
CA GLU A 119 17.63 41.26 25.66
C GLU A 119 17.18 39.81 25.65
N VAL A 120 17.33 39.08 26.78
CA VAL A 120 16.81 37.70 26.94
C VAL A 120 15.31 37.64 26.70
N VAL A 121 14.54 38.59 27.24
CA VAL A 121 13.08 38.64 27.03
C VAL A 121 12.73 38.95 25.58
N GLU A 122 13.46 39.85 24.94
CA GLU A 122 13.26 40.21 23.54
C GLU A 122 13.54 39.01 22.61
N LEU A 123 14.69 38.36 22.77
CA LEU A 123 15.08 37.18 22.02
C LEU A 123 14.09 36.03 22.20
N SER A 124 13.67 35.75 23.42
CA SER A 124 12.72 34.72 23.74
C SER A 124 11.35 35.01 23.11
N THR A 125 10.86 36.26 23.19
CA THR A 125 9.57 36.65 22.61
C THR A 125 9.61 36.61 21.08
N GLY A 126 10.72 37.07 20.49
CA GLY A 126 10.95 37.00 19.05
C GLY A 126 10.99 35.56 18.52
N PHE A 127 11.68 34.68 19.27
CA PHE A 127 11.71 33.25 18.94
C PHE A 127 10.31 32.62 19.01
N MET A 128 9.54 32.87 20.06
CA MET A 128 8.19 32.32 20.19
C MET A 128 7.28 32.72 19.01
N ARG A 129 7.36 33.96 18.55
CA ARG A 129 6.62 34.40 17.35
C ARG A 129 7.07 33.66 16.10
N LYS A 130 8.37 33.65 15.83
CA LYS A 130 8.95 32.92 14.68
C LYS A 130 8.61 31.45 14.72
N GLN A 131 8.68 30.82 15.89
CA GLN A 131 8.39 29.40 16.06
C GLN A 131 6.91 29.11 15.85
N PHE A 132 6.01 29.98 16.31
CA PHE A 132 4.57 29.84 16.06
C PHE A 132 4.26 29.91 14.56
N ASP A 133 4.83 30.88 13.85
CA ASP A 133 4.64 31.02 12.42
C ASP A 133 5.21 29.80 11.67
N ALA A 134 6.41 29.34 12.05
CA ALA A 134 7.05 28.17 11.45
C ALA A 134 6.23 26.89 11.66
N VAL A 135 5.77 26.64 12.90
CA VAL A 135 4.96 25.45 13.20
C VAL A 135 3.60 25.49 12.48
N THR A 136 3.01 26.69 12.36
CA THR A 136 1.75 26.86 11.64
C THR A 136 1.93 26.57 10.15
N ALA A 137 3.01 27.07 9.53
CA ALA A 137 3.35 26.77 8.14
C ALA A 137 3.63 25.27 7.93
N GLN A 138 4.45 24.66 8.80
CA GLN A 138 4.75 23.24 8.77
C GLN A 138 3.49 22.37 8.91
N ALA A 139 2.57 22.72 9.80
CA ALA A 139 1.31 22.00 9.97
C ALA A 139 0.45 22.05 8.70
N LYS A 140 0.43 23.21 8.02
CA LYS A 140 -0.28 23.37 6.75
C LYS A 140 0.35 22.51 5.67
N ASP A 141 1.67 22.57 5.49
CA ASP A 141 2.38 21.80 4.48
C ASP A 141 2.22 20.28 4.70
N LEU A 142 2.29 19.83 5.96
CA LEU A 142 2.07 18.42 6.31
C LEU A 142 0.63 17.98 6.04
N THR A 143 -0.36 18.86 6.28
CA THR A 143 -1.76 18.56 6.00
C THR A 143 -2.01 18.45 4.49
N GLU A 144 -1.44 19.36 3.70
CA GLU A 144 -1.53 19.33 2.23
C GLU A 144 -0.89 18.06 1.67
N GLU A 145 0.29 17.68 2.18
CA GLU A 145 0.96 16.44 1.75
C GLU A 145 0.17 15.20 2.14
N ALA A 146 -0.39 15.15 3.36
CA ALA A 146 -1.23 14.04 3.79
C ALA A 146 -2.47 13.90 2.90
N GLN A 147 -3.14 15.00 2.56
CA GLN A 147 -4.29 15.00 1.64
C GLN A 147 -3.88 14.51 0.25
N LYS A 148 -2.73 14.96 -0.25
CA LYS A 148 -2.21 14.52 -1.53
C LYS A 148 -1.95 13.02 -1.53
N VAL A 149 -1.25 12.48 -0.54
CA VAL A 149 -1.00 11.04 -0.41
C VAL A 149 -2.30 10.24 -0.40
N CYS A 150 -3.29 10.69 0.36
CA CYS A 150 -4.61 10.03 0.40
C CYS A 150 -5.31 10.06 -0.97
N THR A 151 -5.25 11.19 -1.67
CA THR A 151 -5.89 11.36 -2.98
C THR A 151 -5.19 10.49 -4.03
N ASP A 152 -3.87 10.59 -4.12
CA ASP A 152 -3.06 9.86 -5.10
C ASP A 152 -3.19 8.33 -4.89
N THR A 153 -3.28 7.88 -3.62
CA THR A 153 -3.49 6.46 -3.29
C THR A 153 -4.91 5.98 -3.63
N ALA A 154 -5.91 6.84 -3.53
CA ALA A 154 -7.30 6.50 -3.84
C ALA A 154 -7.61 6.53 -5.35
N GLU A 155 -6.82 7.24 -6.15
CA GLU A 155 -7.08 7.44 -7.58
C GLU A 155 -7.09 6.13 -8.39
N PRO A 156 -6.08 5.23 -8.30
CA PRO A 156 -6.09 3.97 -9.03
C PRO A 156 -7.30 3.09 -8.68
N ILE A 157 -7.71 3.12 -7.42
CA ILE A 157 -8.87 2.37 -6.95
C ILE A 157 -10.16 2.89 -7.59
N LYS A 158 -10.34 4.22 -7.63
CA LYS A 158 -11.52 4.84 -8.26
C LYS A 158 -11.59 4.57 -9.76
N GLU A 159 -10.45 4.67 -10.46
CA GLU A 159 -10.38 4.38 -11.89
C GLU A 159 -10.75 2.93 -12.19
N SER A 160 -10.23 1.99 -11.41
CA SER A 160 -10.57 0.58 -11.53
C SER A 160 -12.06 0.31 -11.32
N PHE A 161 -12.66 0.90 -10.29
CA PHE A 161 -14.10 0.77 -10.06
C PHE A 161 -14.92 1.35 -11.23
N THR A 162 -14.55 2.52 -11.73
CA THR A 162 -15.24 3.17 -12.84
C THR A 162 -15.14 2.35 -14.12
N SER A 163 -13.96 1.79 -14.41
CA SER A 163 -13.76 0.94 -15.59
C SER A 163 -14.53 -0.37 -15.48
N ALA A 164 -14.58 -0.99 -14.29
CA ALA A 164 -15.36 -2.20 -14.05
C ALA A 164 -16.86 -1.98 -14.24
N PHE A 165 -17.38 -0.85 -13.76
CA PHE A 165 -18.79 -0.48 -13.98
C PHE A 165 -19.11 -0.24 -15.46
N ASN A 166 -18.25 0.45 -16.19
CA ASN A 166 -18.46 0.72 -17.62
C ASN A 166 -18.35 -0.55 -18.49
N LYS A 167 -17.60 -1.57 -18.07
CA LYS A 167 -17.52 -2.87 -18.74
C LYS A 167 -18.73 -3.77 -18.44
N ALA A 168 -19.43 -3.51 -17.34
CA ALA A 168 -20.59 -4.31 -16.90
C ALA A 168 -21.94 -3.74 -17.41
N ALA A 169 -21.98 -2.50 -17.86
CA ALA A 169 -23.15 -1.83 -18.45
C ALA A 169 -23.18 -1.98 -19.97
#